data_b20d141486e10e2c7bc1f1f8aaf3dd94
#
_entry.id   b20d141486e10e2c7bc1f1f8aaf3dd94
#
_cell.length_a   1.000
_cell.length_b   1.000
_cell.length_c   1.000
_cell.angle_alpha   90.00
_cell.angle_beta   90.00
_cell.angle_gamma   90.00
#
_symmetry.space_group_name_H-M   'P 1'
#
loop_
_entity.id
_entity.type
_entity.pdbx_description
1 polymer ?
#
loop_
_entity_poly.entity_id
_entity_poly.type
_entity_poly.pdbx_seq_one_letter_code
_entity_poly.pdbx_strand_id
1 'polypeptide(L)'
;MYDKDLVLEIFKQILFAIEKILYRFKPVNSVSDFTTSNEGMEKLDSICMLLIAIGESLKNIDKITNGELLAQYPDTNWKGAKSMKDVIST
;
A
#
# COMPACT_ATOMS: atom_id res chain seq x y z
N MET A 1 -4.95 2.26 -25.19
CA MET A 1 -3.79 2.83 -24.53
C MET A 1 -4.21 3.67 -23.35
N TYR A 2 -3.38 3.76 -22.33
CA TYR A 2 -3.71 4.43 -21.08
C TYR A 2 -2.85 5.67 -20.88
N ASP A 3 -3.27 6.55 -19.97
CA ASP A 3 -2.56 7.77 -19.62
C ASP A 3 -1.33 7.43 -18.76
N LYS A 4 -0.16 7.43 -19.40
CA LYS A 4 1.11 7.08 -18.75
C LYS A 4 1.51 8.08 -17.67
N ASP A 5 1.19 9.36 -17.86
CA ASP A 5 1.52 10.39 -16.87
C ASP A 5 0.70 10.20 -15.60
N LEU A 6 -0.57 9.86 -15.74
CA LEU A 6 -1.43 9.58 -14.60
C LEU A 6 -0.94 8.33 -13.85
N VAL A 7 -0.59 7.27 -14.58
CA VAL A 7 -0.06 6.04 -13.97
C VAL A 7 1.24 6.33 -13.22
N LEU A 8 2.13 7.12 -13.81
CA LEU A 8 3.39 7.50 -13.17
C LEU A 8 3.14 8.27 -11.88
N GLU A 9 2.18 9.19 -11.87
CA GLU A 9 1.80 9.95 -10.68
C GLU A 9 1.29 9.03 -9.57
N ILE A 10 0.47 8.05 -9.91
CA ILE A 10 -0.02 7.07 -8.94
C ILE A 10 1.13 6.25 -8.36
N PHE A 11 2.09 5.83 -9.19
CA PHE A 11 3.27 5.12 -8.71
C PHE A 11 4.11 5.96 -7.75
N LYS A 12 4.25 7.26 -8.01
CA LYS A 12 4.95 8.17 -7.10
C LYS A 12 4.25 8.25 -5.75
N GLN A 13 2.93 8.27 -5.74
CA GLN A 13 2.15 8.25 -4.50
C GLN A 13 2.35 6.96 -3.73
N ILE A 14 2.38 5.82 -4.43
CA ILE A 14 2.64 4.51 -3.80
C ILE A 14 4.03 4.49 -3.18
N LEU A 15 5.05 4.94 -3.92
CA LEU A 15 6.42 5.00 -3.42
C LEU A 15 6.53 5.86 -2.17
N PHE A 16 5.90 7.03 -2.19
CA PHE A 16 5.87 7.92 -1.03
C PHE A 16 5.22 7.26 0.19
N ALA A 17 4.13 6.52 -0.02
CA ALA A 17 3.47 5.78 1.06
C ALA A 17 4.38 4.69 1.63
N ILE A 18 5.09 3.96 0.76
CA ILE A 18 6.03 2.93 1.18
C ILE A 18 7.16 3.54 2.02
N GLU A 19 7.71 4.65 1.59
CA GLU A 19 8.77 5.36 2.33
C GLU A 19 8.31 5.75 3.73
N LYS A 20 7.07 6.24 3.87
CA LYS A 20 6.48 6.57 5.17
C LYS A 20 6.32 5.34 6.05
N ILE A 21 5.88 4.22 5.48
CA ILE A 21 5.75 2.97 6.23
C ILE A 21 7.09 2.52 6.75
N LEU A 22 8.12 2.51 5.91
CA LEU A 22 9.47 2.10 6.31
C LEU A 22 10.04 3.00 7.40
N TYR A 23 9.81 4.29 7.30
CA TYR A 23 10.23 5.24 8.33
C TYR A 23 9.58 4.94 9.68
N ARG A 24 8.28 4.64 9.69
CA ARG A 24 7.55 4.33 10.92
C ARG A 24 7.93 2.99 11.53
N PHE A 25 8.44 2.05 10.71
CA PHE A 25 8.90 0.76 11.19
C PHE A 25 10.28 0.79 11.82
N LYS A 26 11.09 1.81 11.55
CA LYS A 26 12.48 1.86 12.06
C LYS A 26 12.61 1.60 13.55
N PRO A 27 11.81 2.22 14.42
CA PRO A 27 11.95 2.00 15.87
C PRO A 27 11.21 0.76 16.37
N VAL A 28 10.54 0.02 15.49
CA VAL A 28 9.71 -1.12 15.88
C VAL A 28 10.53 -2.40 15.89
N ASN A 29 10.57 -3.10 17.01
CA ASN A 29 11.29 -4.35 17.18
C ASN A 29 10.37 -5.57 17.31
N SER A 30 9.13 -5.35 17.74
CA SER A 30 8.17 -6.44 17.94
C SER A 30 6.73 -5.93 17.84
N VAL A 31 5.79 -6.87 17.77
CA VAL A 31 4.36 -6.53 17.74
C VAL A 31 3.95 -5.75 18.99
N SER A 32 4.54 -6.07 20.13
CA SER A 32 4.22 -5.38 21.38
C SER A 32 4.52 -3.88 21.34
N ASP A 33 5.46 -3.44 20.49
CA ASP A 33 5.75 -2.01 20.33
C ASP A 33 4.56 -1.24 19.79
N PHE A 34 3.65 -1.90 19.08
CA PHE A 34 2.42 -1.28 18.60
C PHE A 34 1.30 -1.30 19.65
N THR A 35 1.27 -2.31 20.51
CA THR A 35 0.10 -2.57 21.35
C THR A 35 0.23 -2.09 22.78
N THR A 36 1.44 -1.74 23.23
CA THR A 36 1.71 -1.38 24.63
C THR A 36 1.59 0.12 24.92
N SER A 37 1.39 0.96 23.90
CA SER A 37 1.27 2.41 24.10
C SER A 37 0.31 3.01 23.08
N ASN A 38 -0.21 4.20 23.42
CA ASN A 38 -1.06 4.96 22.49
C ASN A 38 -0.28 5.39 21.26
N GLU A 39 1.00 5.76 21.41
CA GLU A 39 1.86 6.10 20.28
C GLU A 39 2.06 4.92 19.33
N GLY A 40 2.28 3.72 19.89
CA GLY A 40 2.40 2.51 19.10
C GLY A 40 1.13 2.18 18.34
N MET A 41 -0.03 2.32 18.97
CA MET A 41 -1.32 2.10 18.32
C MET A 41 -1.56 3.10 17.20
N GLU A 42 -1.22 4.37 17.42
CA GLU A 42 -1.33 5.40 16.37
C GLU A 42 -0.43 5.08 15.17
N LYS A 43 0.79 4.60 15.42
CA LYS A 43 1.69 4.17 14.34
C LYS A 43 1.10 3.01 13.55
N LEU A 44 0.54 2.03 14.25
CA LEU A 44 -0.09 0.89 13.59
C LEU A 44 -1.26 1.34 12.72
N ASP A 45 -2.13 2.19 13.25
CA ASP A 45 -3.26 2.72 12.49
C ASP A 45 -2.80 3.46 11.24
N SER A 46 -1.77 4.30 11.39
CA SER A 46 -1.22 5.05 10.25
C SER A 46 -0.65 4.11 9.18
N ILE A 47 0.09 3.08 9.58
CA ILE A 47 0.64 2.09 8.64
C ILE A 47 -0.49 1.36 7.92
N CYS A 48 -1.53 0.95 8.65
CA CYS A 48 -2.69 0.26 8.06
C CYS A 48 -3.39 1.15 7.03
N MET A 49 -3.58 2.42 7.33
CA MET A 49 -4.20 3.37 6.40
C MET A 49 -3.36 3.54 5.13
N LEU A 50 -2.03 3.59 5.26
CA LEU A 50 -1.13 3.69 4.12
C LEU A 50 -1.18 2.42 3.26
N LEU A 51 -1.24 1.25 3.89
CA LEU A 51 -1.37 -0.01 3.17
C LEU A 51 -2.67 -0.09 2.39
N ILE A 52 -3.78 0.37 2.99
CA ILE A 52 -5.07 0.43 2.31
C ILE A 52 -4.99 1.37 1.11
N ALA A 53 -4.36 2.53 1.28
CA ALA A 53 -4.19 3.50 0.19
C ALA A 53 -3.36 2.92 -0.96
N ILE A 54 -2.31 2.15 -0.66
CA ILE A 54 -1.50 1.46 -1.68
C ILE A 54 -2.37 0.46 -2.44
N GLY A 55 -3.18 -0.33 -1.74
CA GLY A 55 -4.08 -1.29 -2.37
C GLY A 55 -5.09 -0.64 -3.30
N GLU A 56 -5.68 0.48 -2.87
CA GLU A 56 -6.62 1.24 -3.69
C GLU A 56 -5.93 1.86 -4.91
N SER A 57 -4.70 2.35 -4.73
CA SER A 57 -3.91 2.90 -5.84
C SER A 57 -3.59 1.83 -6.88
N LEU A 58 -3.28 0.61 -6.46
CA LEU A 58 -3.04 -0.50 -7.37
C LEU A 58 -4.30 -0.87 -8.15
N LYS A 59 -5.47 -0.84 -7.50
CA LYS A 59 -6.75 -1.04 -8.19
C LYS A 59 -6.99 0.02 -9.26
N ASN A 60 -6.64 1.27 -8.96
CA ASN A 60 -6.77 2.37 -9.92
C ASN A 60 -5.85 2.17 -11.12
N ILE A 61 -4.61 1.74 -10.89
CA ILE A 61 -3.68 1.43 -11.98
C ILE A 61 -4.25 0.33 -12.86
N ASP A 62 -4.78 -0.72 -12.26
CA ASP A 62 -5.36 -1.83 -12.98
C ASP A 62 -6.56 -1.38 -13.83
N LYS A 63 -7.40 -0.52 -13.26
CA LYS A 63 -8.56 0.05 -13.96
C LYS A 63 -8.15 0.93 -15.14
N ILE A 64 -7.18 1.83 -14.93
CA ILE A 64 -6.70 2.77 -15.95
C ILE A 64 -6.04 2.02 -17.11
N THR A 65 -5.31 0.95 -16.80
CA THR A 65 -4.56 0.19 -17.81
C THR A 65 -5.30 -1.04 -18.33
N ASN A 66 -6.56 -1.25 -17.94
CA ASN A 66 -7.35 -2.44 -18.28
C ASN A 66 -6.65 -3.75 -17.92
N GLY A 67 -5.93 -3.74 -16.77
CA GLY A 67 -5.21 -4.91 -16.31
C GLY A 67 -3.90 -5.20 -17.05
N GLU A 68 -3.55 -4.38 -18.02
CA GLU A 68 -2.39 -4.66 -18.89
C GLU A 68 -1.05 -4.49 -18.19
N LEU A 69 -0.92 -3.44 -17.38
CA LEU A 69 0.38 -3.13 -16.78
C LEU A 69 0.79 -4.16 -15.73
N LEU A 70 -0.07 -4.45 -14.78
CA LEU A 70 0.25 -5.38 -13.69
C LEU A 70 0.40 -6.82 -14.20
N ALA A 71 -0.32 -7.17 -15.26
CA ALA A 71 -0.23 -8.49 -15.88
C ALA A 71 1.17 -8.78 -16.47
N GLN A 72 1.97 -7.74 -16.73
CA GLN A 72 3.35 -7.91 -17.20
C GLN A 72 4.30 -8.42 -16.11
N TYR A 73 3.85 -8.40 -14.86
CA TYR A 73 4.66 -8.83 -13.70
C TYR A 73 3.93 -9.93 -12.93
N PRO A 74 3.74 -11.12 -13.53
CA PRO A 74 2.88 -12.17 -12.96
C PRO A 74 3.43 -12.82 -11.69
N ASP A 75 4.70 -12.62 -11.38
CA ASP A 75 5.30 -13.21 -10.18
C ASP A 75 4.85 -12.50 -8.90
N THR A 76 4.25 -11.32 -9.02
CA THR A 76 3.75 -10.57 -7.86
C THR A 76 2.28 -10.90 -7.63
N ASN A 77 1.90 -11.11 -6.38
CA ASN A 77 0.51 -11.34 -6.01
C ASN A 77 -0.27 -10.03 -5.98
N TRP A 78 -0.62 -9.51 -7.17
CA TRP A 78 -1.36 -8.26 -7.29
C TRP A 78 -2.76 -8.34 -6.70
N LYS A 79 -3.41 -9.50 -6.83
CA LYS A 79 -4.74 -9.69 -6.26
C LYS A 79 -4.72 -9.51 -4.75
N GLY A 80 -3.72 -10.09 -4.07
CA GLY A 80 -3.55 -9.91 -2.64
C GLY A 80 -3.26 -8.48 -2.26
N ALA A 81 -2.38 -7.81 -3.02
CA ALA A 81 -2.03 -6.41 -2.75
C ALA A 81 -3.25 -5.49 -2.93
N LYS A 82 -4.04 -5.69 -3.99
CA LYS A 82 -5.25 -4.90 -4.24
C LYS A 82 -6.32 -5.14 -3.18
N SER A 83 -6.35 -6.32 -2.58
CA SER A 83 -7.34 -6.72 -1.58
C SER A 83 -6.92 -6.39 -0.15
N MET A 84 -5.82 -5.68 0.02
CA MET A 84 -5.26 -5.37 1.33
C MET A 84 -6.25 -4.66 2.26
N LYS A 85 -7.11 -3.81 1.70
CA LYS A 85 -8.16 -3.14 2.44
C LYS A 85 -9.10 -4.16 3.11
N ASP A 86 -9.48 -5.20 2.38
CA ASP A 86 -10.42 -6.21 2.89
C ASP A 86 -9.78 -7.03 4.02
N VAL A 87 -8.49 -7.30 3.91
CA VAL A 87 -7.75 -8.03 4.94
C VAL A 87 -7.60 -7.20 6.21
N ILE A 88 -7.27 -5.92 6.08
CA ILE A 88 -7.01 -5.04 7.22
C ILE A 88 -8.31 -4.61 7.90
N SER A 89 -9.38 -4.41 7.13
CA SER A 89 -10.65 -3.86 7.62
C SER A 89 -11.61 -4.91 8.21
N THR A 90 -11.24 -6.17 8.15
CA THR A 90 -12.12 -7.23 8.70
C THR A 90 -12.11 -7.28 10.23
#